data_38d03867fff2a1c5ad8e93a318e1cb53
#
_entry.id   38d03867fff2a1c5ad8e93a318e1cb53
#
_cell.length_a   1.000
_cell.length_b   1.000
_cell.length_c   1.000
_cell.angle_alpha   90.00
_cell.angle_beta   90.00
_cell.angle_gamma   90.00
#
_symmetry.space_group_name_H-M   'P 1'
#
loop_
_entity.id
_entity.type
_entity.pdbx_description
1 polymer ?
#
loop_
_entity_poly.entity_id
_entity_poly.type
_entity_poly.pdbx_seq_one_letter_code
_entity_poly.pdbx_strand_id
1 'polypeptide(L)'
;MADIPTLYCAEPLDVPAKVFDKLWIREIVLSSPTGGEAEARVTLVRFRTTDDGVEEAPAEPVRLHVRDLLAGAEADADLAAAVGALMAYVAKVGVEQGVVAAGE
;
A
#
# COMPACT_ATOMS: atom_id res chain seq x y z
N MET A 1 -15.43 2.92 7.54
CA MET A 1 -14.03 2.60 7.19
C MET A 1 -14.02 1.42 6.24
N ALA A 2 -13.26 1.52 5.17
CA ALA A 2 -13.15 0.42 4.23
C ALA A 2 -12.31 -0.70 4.83
N ASP A 3 -12.75 -1.93 4.64
CA ASP A 3 -11.98 -3.09 5.07
C ASP A 3 -10.79 -3.31 4.14
N ILE A 4 -9.67 -3.71 4.72
CA ILE A 4 -8.51 -4.11 3.93
C ILE A 4 -8.75 -5.53 3.46
N PRO A 5 -8.78 -5.79 2.15
CA PRO A 5 -9.00 -7.14 1.67
C PRO A 5 -7.84 -8.06 2.01
N THR A 6 -8.13 -9.33 2.23
CA THR A 6 -7.08 -10.34 2.38
C THR A 6 -6.46 -10.61 1.02
N LEU A 7 -5.16 -10.45 0.92
CA LEU A 7 -4.43 -10.71 -0.30
C LEU A 7 -3.81 -12.10 -0.26
N TYR A 8 -3.86 -12.80 -1.40
CA TYR A 8 -3.30 -14.14 -1.51
C TYR A 8 -2.15 -14.14 -2.50
N CYS A 9 -1.14 -14.97 -2.22
CA CYS A 9 0.01 -15.09 -3.09
C CYS A 9 -0.37 -15.78 -4.40
N ALA A 10 0.07 -15.23 -5.53
CA ALA A 10 0.00 -15.93 -6.81
C ALA A 10 0.91 -17.16 -6.76
N GLU A 11 2.05 -17.02 -6.08
CA GLU A 11 3.03 -18.10 -5.90
C GLU A 11 3.31 -18.24 -4.41
N PRO A 12 2.55 -19.10 -3.69
CA PRO A 12 2.80 -19.31 -2.27
C PRO A 12 4.18 -19.87 -2.00
N LEU A 13 4.75 -19.51 -0.87
CA LEU A 13 6.01 -20.06 -0.43
C LEU A 13 5.76 -21.31 0.41
N ASP A 14 6.25 -22.46 -0.05
CA ASP A 14 6.16 -23.71 0.67
C ASP A 14 7.45 -23.96 1.45
N VAL A 15 7.32 -24.13 2.75
CA VAL A 15 8.39 -24.57 3.63
C VAL A 15 7.89 -25.85 4.29
N PRO A 16 8.74 -26.83 4.60
CA PRO A 16 8.26 -28.08 5.19
C PRO A 16 7.26 -27.85 6.33
N ALA A 17 6.07 -28.44 6.20
CA ALA A 17 4.95 -28.35 7.12
C ALA A 17 4.29 -26.96 7.22
N LYS A 18 4.66 -26.00 6.35
CA LYS A 18 4.08 -24.65 6.38
C LYS A 18 3.87 -24.13 4.97
N VAL A 19 2.75 -23.46 4.75
CA VAL A 19 2.46 -22.80 3.48
C VAL A 19 2.14 -21.34 3.77
N PHE A 20 2.92 -20.43 3.20
CA PHE A 20 2.71 -18.99 3.33
C PHE A 20 1.99 -18.51 2.08
N ASP A 21 0.69 -18.47 2.16
CA ASP A 21 -0.18 -18.23 0.99
C ASP A 21 -0.84 -16.84 0.99
N LYS A 22 -0.61 -16.04 2.02
CA LYS A 22 -1.22 -14.72 2.15
C LYS A 22 -0.16 -13.63 2.06
N LEU A 23 -0.59 -12.43 1.68
CA LEU A 23 0.27 -11.26 1.57
C LEU A 23 -0.25 -10.16 2.47
N TRP A 24 0.67 -9.50 3.16
CA TRP A 24 0.40 -8.34 3.99
C TRP A 24 1.15 -7.15 3.43
N ILE A 25 0.46 -6.03 3.26
CA ILE A 25 1.11 -4.80 2.82
C ILE A 25 1.81 -4.19 4.02
N ARG A 26 3.15 -4.23 3.98
CA ARG A 26 3.96 -3.68 5.07
C ARG A 26 4.20 -2.20 4.90
N GLU A 27 4.40 -1.77 3.65
CA GLU A 27 4.76 -0.40 3.39
C GLU A 27 4.28 0.02 2.01
N ILE A 28 3.79 1.25 1.91
CA ILE A 28 3.47 1.87 0.63
C ILE A 28 4.22 3.20 0.60
N VAL A 29 5.04 3.38 -0.42
CA VAL A 29 5.75 4.64 -0.63
C VAL A 29 5.17 5.29 -1.88
N LEU A 30 4.57 6.47 -1.69
CA LEU A 30 4.06 7.27 -2.79
C LEU A 30 5.13 8.28 -3.17
N SER A 31 5.41 8.37 -4.45
CA SER A 31 6.41 9.28 -4.96
C SER A 31 5.83 10.08 -6.11
N SER A 32 6.01 11.38 -6.06
CA SER A 32 5.54 12.28 -7.10
C SER A 32 6.64 13.28 -7.44
N PRO A 33 7.59 12.89 -8.30
CA PRO A 33 8.66 13.81 -8.69
C PRO A 33 8.07 15.06 -9.33
N THR A 34 8.72 16.19 -9.10
CA THR A 34 8.28 17.45 -9.69
C THR A 34 8.30 17.36 -11.21
N GLY A 35 7.13 17.50 -11.82
CA GLY A 35 6.98 17.38 -13.27
C GLY A 35 7.03 15.95 -13.79
N GLY A 36 7.08 14.95 -12.92
CA GLY A 36 7.10 13.55 -13.30
C GLY A 36 5.80 12.83 -13.01
N GLU A 37 5.75 11.56 -13.35
CA GLU A 37 4.60 10.71 -13.06
C GLU A 37 4.59 10.27 -11.60
N ALA A 38 3.40 10.28 -10.99
CA ALA A 38 3.24 9.75 -9.65
C ALA A 38 3.31 8.22 -9.69
N GLU A 39 3.97 7.64 -8.69
CA GLU A 39 4.11 6.19 -8.60
C GLU A 39 3.98 5.72 -7.16
N ALA A 40 3.69 4.45 -6.99
CA ALA A 40 3.65 3.82 -5.68
C ALA A 40 4.56 2.59 -5.68
N ARG A 41 5.37 2.47 -4.65
CA ARG A 41 6.18 1.28 -4.40
C ARG A 41 5.65 0.61 -3.16
N VAL A 42 5.30 -0.65 -3.29
CA VAL A 42 4.66 -1.40 -2.23
C VAL A 42 5.54 -2.57 -1.82
N THR A 43 5.73 -2.71 -0.52
CA THR A 43 6.45 -3.85 0.05
C THR A 43 5.42 -4.75 0.71
N LEU A 44 5.38 -6.01 0.28
CA LEU A 44 4.47 -7.00 0.82
C LEU A 44 5.26 -8.14 1.45
N VAL A 45 4.74 -8.72 2.51
CA VAL A 45 5.35 -9.89 3.13
C VAL A 45 4.39 -11.06 3.03
N ARG A 46 4.95 -12.25 2.77
CA ARG A 46 4.16 -13.47 2.81
C ARG A 46 3.96 -13.88 4.26
N PHE A 47 2.77 -14.34 4.56
CA PHE A 47 2.47 -14.81 5.90
C PHE A 47 1.47 -15.96 5.86
N ARG A 48 1.30 -16.62 7.00
CA ARG A 48 0.24 -17.60 7.21
C ARG A 48 -0.43 -17.32 8.54
N THR A 49 -1.69 -17.72 8.64
CA THR A 49 -2.40 -17.65 9.91
C THR A 49 -2.08 -18.89 10.74
N THR A 50 -1.92 -18.69 12.04
CA THR A 50 -1.69 -19.75 13.00
C THR A 50 -2.74 -19.65 14.11
N ASP A 51 -2.78 -20.64 14.99
CA ASP A 51 -3.69 -20.59 16.13
C ASP A 51 -3.41 -19.41 17.05
N ASP A 52 -2.16 -18.94 17.09
CA ASP A 52 -1.73 -17.85 17.95
C ASP A 52 -1.68 -16.50 17.23
N GLY A 53 -2.05 -16.44 15.96
CA GLY A 53 -2.01 -15.21 15.20
C GLY A 53 -1.47 -15.39 13.80
N VAL A 54 -0.38 -14.71 13.48
CA VAL A 54 0.23 -14.76 12.15
C VAL A 54 1.72 -15.07 12.26
N GLU A 55 2.22 -15.73 11.23
CA GLU A 55 3.65 -16.01 11.10
C GLU A 55 4.12 -15.52 9.74
N GLU A 56 5.16 -14.68 9.73
CA GLU A 56 5.75 -14.20 8.48
C GLU A 56 6.71 -15.24 7.90
N ALA A 57 6.77 -15.29 6.60
CA ALA A 57 7.68 -16.20 5.90
C ALA A 57 9.13 -15.77 6.10
N PRO A 58 10.06 -16.74 6.29
CA PRO A 58 11.49 -16.43 6.40
C PRO A 58 12.10 -16.21 5.01
N ALA A 59 11.59 -15.22 4.29
CA ALA A 59 12.01 -14.92 2.92
C ALA A 59 11.97 -13.42 2.70
N GLU A 60 12.62 -12.97 1.63
CA GLU A 60 12.61 -11.57 1.29
C GLU A 60 11.20 -11.08 0.95
N PRO A 61 10.87 -9.83 1.26
CA PRO A 61 9.58 -9.26 0.90
C PRO A 61 9.37 -9.23 -0.61
N VAL A 62 8.11 -9.29 -1.00
CA VAL A 62 7.71 -9.11 -2.40
C VAL A 62 7.57 -7.61 -2.66
N ARG A 63 8.08 -7.15 -3.79
CA ARG A 63 7.98 -5.75 -4.15
C ARG A 63 7.08 -5.58 -5.37
N LEU A 64 6.20 -4.59 -5.25
CA LEU A 64 5.26 -4.26 -6.32
C LEU A 64 5.45 -2.79 -6.66
N HIS A 65 5.49 -2.48 -7.95
CA HIS A 65 5.63 -1.12 -8.42
C HIS A 65 4.41 -0.74 -9.26
N VAL A 66 3.70 0.28 -8.81
CA VAL A 66 2.54 0.81 -9.53
C VAL A 66 2.98 2.11 -10.20
N ARG A 67 3.10 2.09 -11.50
CA ARG A 67 3.50 3.26 -12.29
C ARG A 67 2.28 4.05 -12.70
N ASP A 68 2.50 5.33 -12.94
CA ASP A 68 1.49 6.23 -13.49
C ASP A 68 0.18 6.17 -12.68
N LEU A 69 0.34 6.45 -11.40
CA LEU A 69 -0.77 6.35 -10.44
C LEU A 69 -1.93 7.29 -10.80
N LEU A 70 -1.63 8.46 -11.33
CA LEU A 70 -2.68 9.43 -11.70
C LEU A 70 -3.49 8.97 -12.90
N ALA A 71 -2.86 8.32 -13.88
CA ALA A 71 -3.60 7.75 -15.01
C ALA A 71 -4.51 6.62 -14.54
N GLY A 72 -4.03 5.81 -13.58
CA GLY A 72 -4.87 4.79 -12.94
C GLY A 72 -6.07 5.41 -12.23
N ALA A 73 -5.86 6.54 -11.55
CA ALA A 73 -6.93 7.25 -10.87
C ALA A 73 -7.97 7.83 -11.85
N GLU A 74 -7.56 8.26 -13.04
CA GLU A 74 -8.50 8.72 -14.05
C GLU A 74 -9.40 7.59 -14.57
N ALA A 75 -8.88 6.38 -14.61
CA ALA A 75 -9.62 5.22 -15.09
C ALA A 75 -10.45 4.53 -14.01
N ASP A 76 -10.18 4.80 -12.74
CA ASP A 76 -10.82 4.11 -11.61
C ASP A 76 -11.31 5.14 -10.60
N ALA A 77 -12.64 5.28 -10.50
CA ALA A 77 -13.26 6.27 -9.61
C ALA A 77 -12.96 6.00 -8.13
N ASP A 78 -12.88 4.74 -7.74
CA ASP A 78 -12.58 4.40 -6.34
C ASP A 78 -11.13 4.77 -6.00
N LEU A 79 -10.21 4.53 -6.94
CA LEU A 79 -8.83 4.93 -6.76
C LEU A 79 -8.69 6.46 -6.71
N ALA A 80 -9.40 7.17 -7.57
CA ALA A 80 -9.41 8.63 -7.58
C ALA A 80 -9.88 9.18 -6.23
N ALA A 81 -10.96 8.61 -5.69
CA ALA A 81 -11.49 9.02 -4.38
C ALA A 81 -10.48 8.74 -3.27
N ALA A 82 -9.82 7.59 -3.31
CA ALA A 82 -8.83 7.21 -2.29
C ALA A 82 -7.61 8.13 -2.32
N VAL A 83 -7.09 8.41 -3.51
CA VAL A 83 -5.94 9.31 -3.69
C VAL A 83 -6.31 10.71 -3.23
N GLY A 84 -7.49 11.20 -3.62
CA GLY A 84 -7.96 12.52 -3.21
C GLY A 84 -8.11 12.64 -1.70
N ALA A 85 -8.67 11.62 -1.07
CA ALA A 85 -8.84 11.59 0.38
C ALA A 85 -7.49 11.58 1.11
N LEU A 86 -6.52 10.82 0.59
CA LEU A 86 -5.18 10.79 1.17
C LEU A 86 -4.49 12.14 1.06
N MET A 87 -4.56 12.78 -0.10
CA MET A 87 -3.95 14.09 -0.31
C MET A 87 -4.58 15.14 0.59
N ALA A 88 -5.90 15.10 0.75
CA ALA A 88 -6.62 16.02 1.65
C ALA A 88 -6.16 15.83 3.10
N TYR A 89 -6.00 14.58 3.52
CA TYR A 89 -5.53 14.29 4.87
C TYR A 89 -4.09 14.76 5.09
N VAL A 90 -3.22 14.53 4.13
CA VAL A 90 -1.83 15.00 4.19
C VAL A 90 -1.78 16.52 4.31
N ALA A 91 -2.60 17.21 3.52
CA ALA A 91 -2.68 18.67 3.61
C ALA A 91 -3.15 19.12 4.97
N LYS A 92 -4.14 18.45 5.54
CA LYS A 92 -4.66 18.78 6.88
C LYS A 92 -3.58 18.62 7.95
N VAL A 93 -2.86 17.51 7.92
CA VAL A 93 -1.76 17.27 8.87
C VAL A 93 -0.65 18.29 8.66
N GLY A 94 -0.36 18.64 7.40
CA GLY A 94 0.64 19.63 7.07
C GLY A 94 0.31 21.01 7.65
N VAL A 95 -0.96 21.39 7.67
CA VAL A 95 -1.40 22.63 8.30
C VAL A 95 -1.19 22.57 9.82
N GLU A 96 -1.57 21.45 10.43
CA GLU A 96 -1.38 21.25 11.87
C GLU A 96 0.08 21.31 12.28
N GLN A 97 0.98 20.84 11.42
CA GLN A 97 2.42 20.86 11.69
C GLN A 97 3.12 22.12 11.22
N GLY A 98 2.39 23.05 10.65
CA GLY A 98 2.95 24.33 10.20
C GLY A 98 3.76 24.25 8.91
N VAL A 99 3.63 23.17 8.17
CA VAL A 99 4.33 22.97 6.89
C VAL A 99 3.52 23.52 5.73
N VAL A 100 2.20 23.37 5.80
CA VAL A 100 1.28 23.83 4.77
C VAL A 100 0.54 25.06 5.29
N ALA A 101 0.42 26.10 4.46
CA ALA A 101 -0.32 27.29 4.85
C ALA A 101 -1.80 26.96 5.02
N ALA A 102 -2.40 27.50 6.09
CA ALA A 102 -3.83 27.33 6.31
C ALA A 102 -4.58 28.02 5.18
N GLY A 103 -5.43 27.26 4.50
CA GLY A 103 -6.30 27.81 3.48
C GLY A 103 -7.38 28.69 4.07
N GLU A 104 -8.02 29.44 3.24
CA GLU A 104 -9.15 30.27 3.65
C GLU A 104 -10.49 29.63 3.39
#